data_621923e4114695921dc5bed9a1bb8df7
#
_entry.id   621923e4114695921dc5bed9a1bb8df7
#
_cell.length_a   1.000
_cell.length_b   1.000
_cell.length_c   1.000
_cell.angle_alpha   90.00
_cell.angle_beta   90.00
_cell.angle_gamma   90.00
#
_symmetry.space_group_name_H-M   'P 1'
#
loop_
_entity.id
_entity.type
_entity.pdbx_description
1 polymer ?
#
loop_
_entity_poly.entity_id
_entity_poly.type
_entity_poly.pdbx_seq_one_letter_code
_entity_poly.pdbx_strand_id
1 'polypeptide(L)'
;LSNIEALLRERLAFLEPLRLEVIDDSALHAGHAGAREGGHYRLLIVSPLFSGKTTLQRHRIIYDALGELMRSRIHALSIRSLTPEEAP
;
A
#
# COMPACT_ATOMS: atom_id res chain seq x y z
N LEU A 1 14.13 6.94 -8.63
CA LEU A 1 12.67 6.88 -8.70
C LEU A 1 12.19 5.44 -8.66
N SER A 2 11.24 5.19 -7.81
CA SER A 2 10.70 3.85 -7.67
C SER A 2 9.52 3.67 -8.60
N ASN A 3 9.62 2.74 -9.54
CA ASN A 3 8.49 2.36 -10.38
C ASN A 3 7.35 1.76 -9.55
N ILE A 4 7.67 1.23 -8.37
CA ILE A 4 6.66 0.62 -7.52
C ILE A 4 5.68 1.66 -6.98
N GLU A 5 6.14 2.86 -6.67
CA GLU A 5 5.21 3.89 -6.21
C GLU A 5 4.20 4.24 -7.31
N ALA A 6 4.67 4.40 -8.54
CA ALA A 6 3.79 4.68 -9.67
C ALA A 6 2.78 3.55 -9.89
N LEU A 7 3.23 2.31 -9.77
CA LEU A 7 2.36 1.15 -9.91
C LEU A 7 1.30 1.10 -8.80
N LEU A 8 1.71 1.39 -7.57
CA LEU A 8 0.76 1.41 -6.45
C LEU A 8 -0.31 2.48 -6.67
N ARG A 9 0.09 3.67 -7.09
CA ARG A 9 -0.85 4.75 -7.36
C ARG A 9 -1.82 4.38 -8.48
N GLU A 10 -1.32 3.76 -9.53
CA GLU A 10 -2.14 3.32 -10.64
C GLU A 10 -3.15 2.25 -10.22
N ARG A 11 -2.66 1.23 -9.49
CA ARG A 11 -3.51 0.12 -9.05
C ARG A 11 -4.59 0.55 -8.06
N LEU A 12 -4.34 1.59 -7.28
CA LEU A 12 -5.24 2.05 -6.23
C LEU A 12 -6.09 3.25 -6.64
N ALA A 13 -5.93 3.74 -7.88
CA ALA A 13 -6.66 4.92 -8.35
C ALA A 13 -8.18 4.72 -8.33
N PHE A 14 -8.66 3.48 -8.50
CA PHE A 14 -10.11 3.20 -8.49
C PHE A 14 -10.76 3.50 -7.13
N LEU A 15 -9.97 3.57 -6.08
CA LEU A 15 -10.46 3.91 -4.75
C LEU A 15 -10.65 5.42 -4.56
N GLU A 16 -10.30 6.21 -5.57
CA GLU A 16 -10.44 7.67 -5.55
C GLU A 16 -9.87 8.28 -4.27
N PRO A 17 -8.61 7.98 -3.97
CA PRO A 17 -8.04 8.43 -2.71
C PRO A 17 -7.92 9.94 -2.65
N LEU A 18 -8.34 10.51 -1.52
CA LEU A 18 -8.11 11.91 -1.23
C LEU A 18 -6.68 12.15 -0.80
N ARG A 19 -6.04 11.10 -0.30
CA ARG A 19 -4.65 11.13 0.12
C ARG A 19 -4.06 9.75 -0.09
N LEU A 20 -2.88 9.69 -0.68
CA LEU A 20 -2.16 8.44 -0.89
C LEU A 20 -0.68 8.71 -0.70
N GLU A 21 -0.11 8.12 0.33
CA GLU A 21 1.32 8.25 0.63
C GLU A 21 1.96 6.88 0.56
N VAL A 22 3.09 6.81 -0.11
CA VAL A 22 3.89 5.59 -0.21
C VAL A 22 5.27 5.92 0.34
N ILE A 23 5.69 5.19 1.36
CA ILE A 23 7.01 5.34 1.95
C ILE A 23 7.79 4.06 1.70
N ASP A 24 8.95 4.22 1.06
CA ASP A 24 9.83 3.09 0.76
C ASP A 24 10.79 2.91 1.92
N ASP A 25 10.57 1.86 2.69
CA ASP A 25 11.41 1.52 3.85
C ASP A 25 12.48 0.49 3.51
N SER A 26 12.67 0.18 2.23
CA SER A 26 13.60 -0.88 1.82
C SER A 26 15.01 -0.64 2.35
N ALA A 27 15.45 0.61 2.40
CA ALA A 27 16.79 0.94 2.87
C ALA A 27 17.02 0.59 4.34
N LEU A 28 15.95 0.59 5.15
CA LEU A 28 16.04 0.23 6.57
C LEU A 28 16.31 -1.26 6.76
N HIS A 29 16.08 -2.06 5.73
CA HIS A 29 16.24 -3.50 5.77
C HIS A 29 17.41 -3.97 4.91
N ALA A 30 18.21 -3.04 4.40
CA ALA A 30 19.36 -3.38 3.58
C ALA A 30 20.31 -4.26 4.38
N GLY A 31 20.78 -5.36 3.77
CA GLY A 31 21.65 -6.31 4.44
C GLY A 31 20.94 -7.50 5.07
N HIS A 32 19.63 -7.42 5.26
CA HIS A 32 18.82 -8.56 5.69
C HIS A 32 18.59 -9.50 4.51
N ALA A 33 18.54 -10.80 4.79
CA ALA A 33 18.33 -11.79 3.73
C ALA A 33 17.07 -11.53 2.92
N GLY A 34 15.98 -11.13 3.61
CA GLY A 34 14.71 -10.86 2.95
C GLY A 34 14.70 -9.62 2.06
N ALA A 35 15.65 -8.70 2.25
CA ALA A 35 15.68 -7.47 1.49
C ALA A 35 15.92 -7.69 -0.01
N ARG A 36 16.42 -8.85 -0.39
CA ARG A 36 16.67 -9.19 -1.79
C ARG A 36 15.43 -9.60 -2.56
N GLU A 37 14.35 -9.93 -1.84
CA GLU A 37 13.17 -10.56 -2.41
C GLU A 37 12.04 -9.56 -2.64
N GLY A 38 12.36 -8.28 -2.68
CA GLY A 38 11.39 -7.24 -2.89
C GLY A 38 11.53 -6.13 -1.87
N GLY A 39 10.72 -5.08 -2.03
CA GLY A 39 10.79 -3.91 -1.19
C GLY A 39 9.90 -3.98 0.04
N HIS A 40 10.19 -3.11 0.99
CA HIS A 40 9.38 -2.90 2.19
C HIS A 40 8.75 -1.52 2.09
N TYR A 41 7.42 -1.46 2.15
CA TYR A 41 6.70 -0.21 1.92
C TYR A 41 5.68 0.05 3.02
N ARG A 42 5.43 1.34 3.27
CA ARG A 42 4.31 1.77 4.10
C ARG A 42 3.35 2.56 3.23
N LEU A 43 2.08 2.25 3.33
CA LEU A 43 1.02 2.85 2.55
C LEU A 43 0.01 3.51 3.46
N LEU A 44 -0.25 4.80 3.22
CA LEU A 44 -1.38 5.49 3.82
C LEU A 44 -2.35 5.84 2.71
N ILE A 45 -3.59 5.40 2.84
CA ILE A 45 -4.63 5.71 1.86
C ILE A 45 -5.90 6.18 2.57
N VAL A 46 -6.39 7.34 2.17
CA VAL A 46 -7.63 7.92 2.67
C VAL A 46 -8.63 7.93 1.53
N SER A 47 -9.74 7.23 1.71
CA SER A 47 -10.75 7.12 0.67
C SER A 47 -12.16 7.08 1.26
N PRO A 48 -13.11 7.86 0.68
CA PRO A 48 -14.51 7.77 1.12
C PRO A 48 -15.12 6.41 0.81
N LEU A 49 -14.53 5.65 -0.12
CA LEU A 49 -15.05 4.32 -0.49
C LEU A 49 -14.79 3.28 0.60
N PHE A 50 -13.98 3.59 1.60
CA PHE A 50 -13.77 2.71 2.75
C PHE A 50 -14.87 2.82 3.80
N SER A 51 -15.79 3.76 3.65
CA SER A 51 -16.86 3.95 4.61
C SER A 51 -17.70 2.68 4.75
N GLY A 52 -18.01 2.31 5.99
CA GLY A 52 -18.79 1.11 6.26
C GLY A 52 -18.03 -0.20 6.18
N LYS A 53 -16.73 -0.16 5.88
CA LYS A 53 -15.91 -1.35 5.74
C LYS A 53 -14.97 -1.50 6.94
N THR A 54 -14.77 -2.75 7.36
CA THR A 54 -13.80 -3.07 8.41
C THR A 54 -12.39 -2.90 7.87
N THR A 55 -11.42 -2.80 8.78
CA THR A 55 -10.01 -2.76 8.40
C THR A 55 -9.64 -3.96 7.54
N LEU A 56 -10.10 -5.15 7.91
CA LEU A 56 -9.82 -6.36 7.15
C LEU A 56 -10.37 -6.26 5.72
N GLN A 57 -11.61 -5.77 5.58
CA GLN A 57 -12.22 -5.62 4.25
C GLN A 57 -11.43 -4.63 3.39
N ARG A 58 -11.01 -3.51 3.99
CA ARG A 58 -10.22 -2.49 3.28
C ARG A 58 -8.90 -3.08 2.81
N HIS A 59 -8.22 -3.82 3.67
CA HIS A 59 -6.94 -4.44 3.32
C HIS A 59 -7.10 -5.46 2.22
N ARG A 60 -8.18 -6.24 2.23
CA ARG A 60 -8.43 -7.20 1.17
C ARG A 60 -8.62 -6.54 -0.19
N ILE A 61 -9.35 -5.41 -0.20
CA ILE A 61 -9.52 -4.63 -1.43
C ILE A 61 -8.16 -4.19 -1.97
N ILE A 62 -7.30 -3.71 -1.09
CA ILE A 62 -5.97 -3.25 -1.48
C ILE A 62 -5.11 -4.41 -1.99
N TYR A 63 -5.06 -5.53 -1.26
CA TYR A 63 -4.27 -6.67 -1.68
C TYR A 63 -4.76 -7.24 -3.02
N ASP A 64 -6.07 -7.30 -3.22
CA ASP A 64 -6.62 -7.78 -4.50
C ASP A 64 -6.21 -6.87 -5.64
N ALA A 65 -6.21 -5.56 -5.40
CA ALA A 65 -5.82 -4.59 -6.44
C ALA A 65 -4.34 -4.70 -6.78
N LEU A 66 -3.50 -5.02 -5.81
CA LEU A 66 -2.05 -5.14 -6.04
C LEU A 66 -1.67 -6.46 -6.69
N GLY A 67 -2.47 -7.50 -6.48
CA GLY A 67 -2.32 -8.77 -7.16
C GLY A 67 -0.91 -9.34 -7.12
N GLU A 68 -0.35 -9.62 -8.29
CA GLU A 68 0.96 -10.24 -8.40
C GLU A 68 2.11 -9.38 -7.89
N LEU A 69 1.89 -8.08 -7.72
CA LEU A 69 2.92 -7.21 -7.15
C LEU A 69 3.33 -7.67 -5.74
N MET A 70 2.37 -8.24 -5.00
CA MET A 70 2.67 -8.74 -3.66
C MET A 70 3.62 -9.93 -3.68
N ARG A 71 3.69 -10.64 -4.80
CA ARG A 71 4.59 -11.79 -4.92
C ARG A 71 5.92 -11.46 -5.57
N SER A 72 5.91 -10.47 -6.48
CA SER A 72 7.07 -10.22 -7.34
C SER A 72 7.86 -8.96 -6.95
N ARG A 73 7.21 -7.97 -6.35
CA ARG A 73 7.84 -6.66 -6.13
C ARG A 73 7.80 -6.19 -4.69
N ILE A 74 6.89 -6.72 -3.88
CA ILE A 74 6.66 -6.25 -2.52
C ILE A 74 6.91 -7.41 -1.56
N HIS A 75 7.94 -7.28 -0.71
CA HIS A 75 8.23 -8.27 0.32
C HIS A 75 7.35 -8.05 1.55
N ALA A 76 7.17 -6.79 1.94
CA ALA A 76 6.33 -6.44 3.08
C ALA A 76 5.61 -5.13 2.81
N LEU A 77 4.35 -5.05 3.22
CA LEU A 77 3.52 -3.87 3.06
C LEU A 77 2.75 -3.62 4.35
N SER A 78 2.98 -2.44 4.93
CA SER A 78 2.20 -1.96 6.06
C SER A 78 1.15 -0.99 5.53
N ILE A 79 -0.11 -1.21 5.89
CA ILE A 79 -1.22 -0.45 5.34
C ILE A 79 -1.95 0.30 6.44
N ARG A 80 -2.21 1.59 6.20
CA ARG A 80 -3.13 2.37 6.99
C ARG A 80 -4.22 2.87 6.06
N SER A 81 -5.43 2.34 6.22
CA SER A 81 -6.57 2.60 5.34
C SER A 81 -7.67 3.30 6.13
N LEU A 82 -7.97 4.54 5.75
CA LEU A 82 -8.84 5.42 6.52
C LEU A 82 -9.92 6.01 5.64
N THR A 83 -11.08 6.30 6.25
CA THR A 83 -12.05 7.21 5.64
C THR A 83 -11.61 8.65 5.91
N PRO A 84 -12.17 9.64 5.18
CA PRO A 84 -11.86 11.05 5.47
C PRO A 84 -12.16 11.43 6.92
N GLU A 85 -13.21 10.87 7.50
CA GLU A 85 -13.58 11.14 8.89
C GLU A 85 -12.56 10.61 9.90
N GLU A 86 -11.90 9.51 9.55
CA GLU A 86 -10.90 8.87 10.40
C GLU A 86 -9.52 9.49 10.25
N ALA A 87 -9.29 10.22 9.17
CA ALA A 87 -7.97 10.77 8.88
C ALA A 87 -7.65 11.92 9.82
N PRO A 88 -6.37 12.02 10.29
CA PRO A 88 -5.95 13.13 11.12
C PRO A 88 -5.96 14.45 10.38
#